data_df841808b8968ed81d95ac50040b69c1
#
_entry.id   df841808b8968ed81d95ac50040b69c1
#
_cell.length_a   1.000
_cell.length_b   1.000
_cell.length_c   1.000
_cell.angle_alpha   90.00
_cell.angle_beta   90.00
_cell.angle_gamma   90.00
#
_symmetry.space_group_name_H-M   'P 1'
#
loop_
_entity.id
_entity.type
_entity.pdbx_description
1 polymer ?
#
loop_
_entity_poly.entity_id
_entity_poly.type
_entity_poly.pdbx_seq_one_letter_code
_entity_poly.pdbx_strand_id
1 'polypeptide(L)'
;MARYTGPRVRLSRRFNTPLFGSSKYLDRKPYPPGQHGQSRRRKATDYALALAEKQKMRFYYGLMEKQFRGVYEKAIRRRGVTGEIMLQILETRLDSVVFNIGFGYTRSQARQMVTHGHILVNAKRARTPSIALCEGDVVEIKSVEKSRHLADKNLEYS
;
A
#
# COMPACT_ATOMS: atom_id res chain seq x y z
N MET A 1 -6.89 -11.36 -8.86
CA MET A 1 -6.69 -9.90 -8.85
C MET A 1 -5.21 -9.59 -9.10
N ALA A 2 -4.89 -8.76 -10.10
CA ALA A 2 -3.51 -8.44 -10.46
C ALA A 2 -2.81 -7.67 -9.34
N ARG A 3 -1.59 -8.09 -8.98
CA ARG A 3 -0.73 -7.48 -7.96
C ARG A 3 0.72 -7.49 -8.42
N TYR A 4 1.55 -6.67 -7.81
CA TYR A 4 2.98 -6.73 -8.05
C TYR A 4 3.59 -7.97 -7.37
N THR A 5 4.23 -8.83 -8.14
CA THR A 5 4.88 -10.07 -7.66
C THR A 5 6.40 -10.07 -7.85
N GLY A 6 6.95 -8.96 -8.35
CA GLY A 6 8.38 -8.80 -8.59
C GLY A 6 9.21 -8.52 -7.32
N PRO A 7 10.51 -8.28 -7.46
CA PRO A 7 11.46 -8.14 -6.36
C PRO A 7 11.24 -6.85 -5.56
N ARG A 8 10.68 -6.96 -4.36
CA ARG A 8 10.31 -5.85 -3.47
C ARG A 8 11.53 -5.07 -2.96
N VAL A 9 12.57 -5.78 -2.51
CA VAL A 9 13.81 -5.16 -2.00
C VAL A 9 14.48 -4.29 -3.06
N ARG A 10 14.42 -4.71 -4.33
CA ARG A 10 14.97 -3.94 -5.45
C ARG A 10 14.28 -2.59 -5.61
N LEU A 11 12.96 -2.54 -5.40
CA LEU A 11 12.18 -1.30 -5.44
C LEU A 11 12.48 -0.42 -4.22
N SER A 12 12.51 -0.97 -3.01
CA SER A 12 12.86 -0.22 -1.80
C SER A 12 14.25 0.42 -1.93
N ARG A 13 15.24 -0.31 -2.44
CA ARG A 13 16.58 0.23 -2.73
C ARG A 13 16.58 1.31 -3.81
N ARG A 14 15.77 1.14 -4.88
CA ARG A 14 15.66 2.14 -5.95
C ARG A 14 15.16 3.48 -5.44
N PHE A 15 14.17 3.46 -4.54
CA PHE A 15 13.55 4.66 -3.98
C PHE A 15 14.15 5.09 -2.64
N ASN A 16 15.12 4.32 -2.12
CA ASN A 16 15.72 4.52 -0.80
C ASN A 16 14.66 4.70 0.31
N THR A 17 13.61 3.90 0.26
CA THR A 17 12.47 3.98 1.19
C THR A 17 11.93 2.57 1.45
N PRO A 18 11.60 2.18 2.69
CA PRO A 18 11.05 0.87 3.02
C PRO A 18 9.59 0.75 2.61
N LEU A 19 9.31 0.61 1.30
CA LEU A 19 7.96 0.59 0.72
C LEU A 19 7.08 -0.60 1.16
N PHE A 20 7.70 -1.69 1.58
CA PHE A 20 7.00 -2.96 1.87
C PHE A 20 7.21 -3.44 3.32
N GLY A 21 7.52 -2.52 4.22
CA GLY A 21 7.90 -2.77 5.60
C GLY A 21 9.41 -2.74 5.82
N SER A 22 9.84 -2.84 7.09
CA SER A 22 11.24 -2.84 7.49
C SER A 22 12.06 -3.89 6.73
N SER A 23 13.28 -3.54 6.34
CA SER A 23 14.13 -4.41 5.53
C SER A 23 15.61 -4.24 5.87
N LYS A 24 16.21 -5.26 6.47
CA LYS A 24 17.67 -5.37 6.71
C LYS A 24 18.52 -5.13 5.45
N TYR A 25 17.94 -5.39 4.27
CA TYR A 25 18.65 -5.23 3.00
C TYR A 25 18.78 -3.78 2.56
N LEU A 26 17.87 -2.90 2.99
CA LEU A 26 17.97 -1.47 2.74
C LEU A 26 19.12 -0.88 3.56
N ASP A 27 19.21 -1.26 4.82
CA ASP A 27 20.28 -0.80 5.74
C ASP A 27 21.66 -1.26 5.28
N ARG A 28 21.77 -2.54 4.87
CA ARG A 28 23.04 -3.09 4.36
C ARG A 28 23.50 -2.49 3.03
N LYS A 29 22.57 -2.12 2.15
CA LYS A 29 22.86 -1.63 0.78
C LYS A 29 22.00 -0.42 0.46
N PRO A 30 22.27 0.76 1.06
CA PRO A 30 21.49 1.99 0.91
C PRO A 30 21.68 2.68 -0.46
N TYR A 31 22.03 1.91 -1.46
CA TYR A 31 22.26 2.39 -2.83
C TYR A 31 21.35 1.62 -3.81
N PRO A 32 21.04 2.19 -4.98
CA PRO A 32 20.17 1.54 -5.96
C PRO A 32 20.71 0.19 -6.40
N PRO A 33 19.82 -0.67 -6.88
CA PRO A 33 20.20 -1.95 -7.45
C PRO A 33 20.89 -1.75 -8.82
N GLY A 34 21.72 -2.73 -9.17
CA GLY A 34 22.41 -2.78 -10.46
C GLY A 34 23.91 -2.55 -10.33
N GLN A 35 24.62 -2.79 -11.44
CA GLN A 35 26.07 -2.71 -11.52
C GLN A 35 26.61 -1.31 -11.19
N HIS A 36 25.90 -0.26 -11.58
CA HIS A 36 26.25 1.13 -11.35
C HIS A 36 25.59 1.76 -10.11
N GLY A 37 25.03 0.94 -9.20
CA GLY A 37 24.33 1.43 -8.02
C GLY A 37 25.16 2.30 -7.08
N GLN A 38 26.46 2.03 -7.00
CA GLN A 38 27.43 2.77 -6.18
C GLN A 38 28.08 3.94 -6.91
N SER A 39 27.91 4.04 -8.23
CA SER A 39 28.52 5.12 -9.02
C SER A 39 27.84 6.46 -8.72
N ARG A 40 28.60 7.57 -8.91
CA ARG A 40 28.05 8.93 -8.78
C ARG A 40 26.89 9.12 -9.76
N ARG A 41 25.73 9.47 -9.23
CA ARG A 41 24.53 9.71 -10.03
C ARG A 41 24.58 11.09 -10.68
N ARG A 42 24.10 11.18 -11.91
CA ARG A 42 23.75 12.46 -12.51
C ARG A 42 22.60 13.10 -11.78
N LYS A 43 22.52 14.42 -11.76
CA LYS A 43 21.38 15.17 -11.23
C LYS A 43 20.11 14.70 -11.95
N ALA A 44 19.09 14.34 -11.18
CA ALA A 44 17.82 13.92 -11.76
C ALA A 44 17.09 15.13 -12.36
N THR A 45 16.42 14.94 -13.48
CA THR A 45 15.52 15.94 -14.06
C THR A 45 14.23 16.03 -13.23
N ASP A 46 13.53 17.16 -13.30
CA ASP A 46 12.26 17.35 -12.59
C ASP A 46 11.22 16.29 -12.98
N TYR A 47 11.18 15.93 -14.26
CA TYR A 47 10.35 14.83 -14.73
C TYR A 47 10.71 13.49 -14.06
N ALA A 48 12.00 13.18 -13.94
CA ALA A 48 12.44 11.94 -13.31
C ALA A 48 12.07 11.90 -11.80
N LEU A 49 12.16 13.04 -11.12
CA LEU A 49 11.74 13.18 -9.72
C LEU A 49 10.23 12.98 -9.57
N ALA A 50 9.41 13.65 -10.36
CA ALA A 50 7.97 13.52 -10.35
C ALA A 50 7.53 12.08 -10.66
N LEU A 51 8.17 11.44 -11.67
CA LEU A 51 7.92 10.04 -12.00
C LEU A 51 8.28 9.10 -10.85
N ALA A 52 9.39 9.36 -10.17
CA ALA A 52 9.83 8.55 -9.02
C ALA A 52 8.82 8.63 -7.87
N GLU A 53 8.32 9.82 -7.52
CA GLU A 53 7.30 10.00 -6.47
C GLU A 53 5.97 9.33 -6.85
N LYS A 54 5.52 9.48 -8.10
CA LYS A 54 4.34 8.76 -8.59
C LYS A 54 4.51 7.23 -8.42
N GLN A 55 5.64 6.69 -8.84
CA GLN A 55 5.91 5.25 -8.76
C GLN A 55 6.06 4.77 -7.31
N LYS A 56 6.66 5.59 -6.44
CA LYS A 56 6.76 5.32 -4.99
C LYS A 56 5.36 5.13 -4.38
N MET A 57 4.46 6.08 -4.60
CA MET A 57 3.07 5.98 -4.13
C MET A 57 2.37 4.74 -4.68
N ARG A 58 2.48 4.48 -5.96
CA ARG A 58 1.86 3.31 -6.59
C ARG A 58 2.29 2.00 -5.94
N PHE A 59 3.59 1.84 -5.68
CA PHE A 59 4.11 0.62 -5.03
C PHE A 59 3.76 0.56 -3.56
N TYR A 60 3.76 1.69 -2.85
CA TYR A 60 3.39 1.77 -1.45
C TYR A 60 1.96 1.25 -1.20
N TYR A 61 0.98 1.68 -2.03
CA TYR A 61 -0.40 1.19 -1.99
C TYR A 61 -0.63 -0.14 -2.72
N GLY A 62 0.39 -0.72 -3.33
CA GLY A 62 0.31 -2.00 -4.03
C GLY A 62 -0.62 -2.00 -5.25
N LEU A 63 -0.78 -0.85 -5.91
CA LEU A 63 -1.65 -0.69 -7.06
C LEU A 63 -0.92 -0.92 -8.39
N MET A 64 -1.66 -1.40 -9.39
CA MET A 64 -1.20 -1.43 -10.77
C MET A 64 -1.43 -0.08 -11.45
N GLU A 65 -0.67 0.23 -12.51
CA GLU A 65 -0.71 1.54 -13.17
C GLU A 65 -2.12 1.97 -13.59
N LYS A 66 -2.89 1.07 -14.20
CA LYS A 66 -4.28 1.34 -14.62
C LYS A 66 -5.17 1.73 -13.43
N GLN A 67 -5.03 1.04 -12.30
CA GLN A 67 -5.81 1.33 -11.09
C GLN A 67 -5.41 2.68 -10.49
N PHE A 68 -4.10 2.95 -10.42
CA PHE A 68 -3.58 4.21 -9.91
C PHE A 68 -4.03 5.40 -10.76
N ARG A 69 -3.98 5.27 -12.09
CA ARG A 69 -4.51 6.26 -13.01
C ARG A 69 -6.01 6.53 -12.79
N GLY A 70 -6.81 5.48 -12.58
CA GLY A 70 -8.23 5.64 -12.27
C GLY A 70 -8.49 6.36 -10.94
N VAL A 71 -7.60 6.25 -9.94
CA VAL A 71 -7.67 7.05 -8.71
C VAL A 71 -7.39 8.52 -9.01
N TYR A 72 -6.35 8.80 -9.79
CA TYR A 72 -6.01 10.15 -10.22
C TYR A 72 -7.15 10.83 -11.00
N GLU A 73 -7.76 10.12 -11.95
CA GLU A 73 -8.90 10.61 -12.72
C GLU A 73 -10.12 10.94 -11.83
N LYS A 74 -10.35 10.14 -10.77
CA LYS A 74 -11.39 10.43 -9.77
C LYS A 74 -11.04 11.66 -8.92
N ALA A 75 -9.76 11.84 -8.57
CA ALA A 75 -9.32 12.97 -7.77
C ALA A 75 -9.47 14.30 -8.52
N ILE A 76 -9.12 14.36 -9.80
CA ILE A 76 -9.29 15.57 -10.63
C ILE A 76 -10.74 16.06 -10.70
N ARG A 77 -11.70 15.13 -10.68
CA ARG A 77 -13.14 15.48 -10.75
C ARG A 77 -13.68 16.08 -9.46
N ARG A 78 -12.93 16.00 -8.36
CA ARG A 78 -13.33 16.58 -7.06
C ARG A 78 -12.73 17.98 -6.90
N ARG A 79 -13.46 18.88 -6.24
CA ARG A 79 -12.96 20.22 -5.91
C ARG A 79 -11.93 20.13 -4.78
N GLY A 80 -10.81 20.83 -4.93
CA GLY A 80 -9.73 20.89 -3.93
C GLY A 80 -8.38 20.53 -4.53
N VAL A 81 -7.37 20.33 -3.65
CA VAL A 81 -6.01 19.96 -4.06
C VAL A 81 -5.98 18.50 -4.49
N THR A 82 -5.74 18.27 -5.78
CA THR A 82 -5.81 16.92 -6.39
C THR A 82 -4.94 15.90 -5.68
N GLY A 83 -3.75 16.28 -5.20
CA GLY A 83 -2.85 15.39 -4.48
C GLY A 83 -3.42 14.91 -3.14
N GLU A 84 -4.01 15.80 -2.36
CA GLU A 84 -4.65 15.49 -1.07
C GLU A 84 -5.86 14.58 -1.28
N ILE A 85 -6.71 14.92 -2.24
CA ILE A 85 -7.88 14.11 -2.58
C ILE A 85 -7.47 12.70 -3.03
N MET A 86 -6.39 12.59 -3.80
CA MET A 86 -5.87 11.31 -4.22
C MET A 86 -5.40 10.48 -3.04
N LEU A 87 -4.69 11.07 -2.08
CA LEU A 87 -4.28 10.40 -0.84
C LEU A 87 -5.49 9.99 0.00
N GLN A 88 -6.50 10.85 0.14
CA GLN A 88 -7.76 10.51 0.82
C GLN A 88 -8.43 9.28 0.19
N ILE A 89 -8.55 9.26 -1.15
CA ILE A 89 -9.12 8.10 -1.86
C ILE A 89 -8.30 6.84 -1.64
N LEU A 90 -6.97 6.94 -1.53
CA LEU A 90 -6.08 5.80 -1.31
C LEU A 90 -6.14 5.29 0.13
N GLU A 91 -6.24 6.18 1.11
CA GLU A 91 -6.30 5.81 2.53
C GLU A 91 -7.70 5.33 2.97
N THR A 92 -8.79 5.81 2.36
CA THR A 92 -10.16 5.32 2.63
C THR A 92 -10.45 3.94 2.04
N ARG A 93 -9.54 3.34 1.29
CA ARG A 93 -9.70 1.97 0.79
C ARG A 93 -9.64 0.96 1.93
N LEU A 94 -10.49 -0.07 1.86
CA LEU A 94 -10.56 -1.12 2.88
C LEU A 94 -9.19 -1.80 3.13
N ASP A 95 -8.39 -2.07 2.09
CA ASP A 95 -7.07 -2.68 2.25
C ASP A 95 -6.09 -1.74 2.99
N SER A 96 -6.19 -0.43 2.79
CA SER A 96 -5.39 0.57 3.51
C SER A 96 -5.84 0.70 4.96
N VAL A 97 -7.15 0.79 5.20
CA VAL A 97 -7.71 0.89 6.55
C VAL A 97 -7.37 -0.34 7.40
N VAL A 98 -7.53 -1.55 6.85
CA VAL A 98 -7.16 -2.81 7.54
C VAL A 98 -5.67 -2.86 7.91
N PHE A 99 -4.81 -2.29 7.06
CA PHE A 99 -3.39 -2.14 7.37
C PHE A 99 -3.14 -1.10 8.46
N ASN A 100 -3.78 0.07 8.39
CA ASN A 100 -3.59 1.16 9.34
C ASN A 100 -4.12 0.84 10.74
N ILE A 101 -5.18 0.01 10.84
CA ILE A 101 -5.70 -0.52 12.13
C ILE A 101 -4.72 -1.53 12.76
N GLY A 102 -3.80 -2.10 11.97
CA GLY A 102 -2.84 -3.10 12.45
C GLY A 102 -3.30 -4.56 12.27
N PHE A 103 -4.48 -4.83 11.69
CA PHE A 103 -4.93 -6.20 11.44
C PHE A 103 -4.02 -6.95 10.46
N GLY A 104 -3.28 -6.25 9.63
CA GLY A 104 -2.29 -6.80 8.73
C GLY A 104 -0.93 -6.14 8.91
N TYR A 105 0.11 -6.93 9.19
CA TYR A 105 1.49 -6.45 9.35
C TYR A 105 2.06 -5.76 8.08
N THR A 106 1.55 -6.11 6.91
CA THR A 106 1.91 -5.47 5.64
C THR A 106 0.66 -5.18 4.81
N ARG A 107 0.70 -4.15 3.94
CA ARG A 107 -0.42 -3.86 3.02
C ARG A 107 -0.79 -5.07 2.14
N SER A 108 0.19 -5.91 1.80
CA SER A 108 -0.06 -7.16 1.05
C SER A 108 -0.85 -8.18 1.87
N GLN A 109 -0.53 -8.31 3.16
CA GLN A 109 -1.24 -9.19 4.08
C GLN A 109 -2.66 -8.67 4.35
N ALA A 110 -2.80 -7.37 4.66
CA ALA A 110 -4.10 -6.72 4.83
C ALA A 110 -5.01 -6.97 3.61
N ARG A 111 -4.48 -6.77 2.41
CA ARG A 111 -5.20 -7.07 1.16
C ARG A 111 -5.58 -8.55 1.04
N GLN A 112 -4.71 -9.47 1.45
CA GLN A 112 -5.01 -10.90 1.46
C GLN A 112 -6.11 -11.24 2.46
N MET A 113 -6.09 -10.66 3.67
CA MET A 113 -7.15 -10.85 4.67
C MET A 113 -8.51 -10.43 4.13
N VAL A 114 -8.59 -9.30 3.43
CA VAL A 114 -9.83 -8.86 2.78
C VAL A 114 -10.25 -9.85 1.70
N THR A 115 -9.37 -10.21 0.77
CA THR A 115 -9.72 -11.10 -0.37
C THR A 115 -10.15 -12.50 0.09
N HIS A 116 -9.56 -13.01 1.17
CA HIS A 116 -9.95 -14.29 1.77
C HIS A 116 -11.21 -14.17 2.64
N GLY A 117 -11.69 -12.94 2.88
CA GLY A 117 -12.94 -12.66 3.59
C GLY A 117 -12.84 -12.91 5.09
N HIS A 118 -11.69 -12.55 5.68
CA HIS A 118 -11.51 -12.49 7.13
C HIS A 118 -12.08 -11.20 7.73
N ILE A 119 -12.42 -10.22 6.88
CA ILE A 119 -12.88 -8.88 7.29
C ILE A 119 -14.38 -8.75 7.00
N LEU A 120 -15.08 -8.14 7.94
CA LEU A 120 -16.48 -7.71 7.83
C LEU A 120 -16.49 -6.17 7.79
N VAL A 121 -17.41 -5.62 7.03
CA VAL A 121 -17.75 -4.20 7.00
C VAL A 121 -19.25 -4.09 7.26
N ASN A 122 -19.63 -3.41 8.32
CA ASN A 122 -21.03 -3.30 8.76
C ASN A 122 -21.71 -4.68 8.86
N ALA A 123 -21.04 -5.62 9.57
CA ALA A 123 -21.45 -7.01 9.76
C ALA A 123 -21.53 -7.85 8.47
N LYS A 124 -21.21 -7.29 7.29
CA LYS A 124 -21.21 -8.00 6.01
C LYS A 124 -19.80 -8.38 5.58
N ARG A 125 -19.62 -9.60 5.07
CA ARG A 125 -18.33 -10.09 4.59
C ARG A 125 -17.81 -9.29 3.40
N ALA A 126 -16.67 -8.64 3.55
CA ALA A 126 -15.99 -7.92 2.49
C ALA A 126 -14.91 -8.79 1.83
N ARG A 127 -14.92 -8.85 0.49
CA ARG A 127 -13.91 -9.57 -0.32
C ARG A 127 -13.18 -8.66 -1.31
N THR A 128 -13.63 -7.43 -1.43
CA THR A 128 -13.09 -6.46 -2.39
C THR A 128 -12.22 -5.43 -1.67
N PRO A 129 -10.88 -5.46 -1.85
CA PRO A 129 -9.97 -4.55 -1.16
C PRO A 129 -10.13 -3.08 -1.53
N SER A 130 -10.78 -2.79 -2.66
CA SER A 130 -10.98 -1.43 -3.17
C SER A 130 -12.30 -0.79 -2.71
N ILE A 131 -13.02 -1.37 -1.76
CA ILE A 131 -14.19 -0.73 -1.13
C ILE A 131 -13.68 0.57 -0.49
N ALA A 132 -14.33 1.68 -0.82
CA ALA A 132 -14.12 2.95 -0.13
C ALA A 132 -15.00 2.96 1.11
N LEU A 133 -14.37 3.18 2.25
CA LEU A 133 -15.05 3.31 3.54
C LEU A 133 -15.41 4.78 3.77
N CYS A 134 -16.54 4.99 4.43
CA CYS A 134 -17.01 6.28 4.89
C CYS A 134 -16.87 6.39 6.41
N GLU A 135 -16.97 7.61 6.92
CA GLU A 135 -17.07 7.84 8.37
C GLU A 135 -18.30 7.14 8.93
N GLY A 136 -18.14 6.42 10.03
CA GLY A 136 -19.18 5.61 10.67
C GLY A 136 -19.21 4.14 10.22
N ASP A 137 -18.45 3.73 9.20
CA ASP A 137 -18.36 2.31 8.83
C ASP A 137 -17.61 1.51 9.89
N VAL A 138 -18.17 0.40 10.32
CA VAL A 138 -17.57 -0.51 11.30
C VAL A 138 -16.82 -1.63 10.59
N VAL A 139 -15.51 -1.73 10.87
CA VAL A 139 -14.64 -2.76 10.32
C VAL A 139 -14.29 -3.77 11.40
N GLU A 140 -14.65 -5.02 11.19
CA GLU A 140 -14.51 -6.12 12.14
C GLU A 140 -13.76 -7.31 11.53
N ILE A 141 -13.19 -8.14 12.41
CA ILE A 141 -12.64 -9.43 12.02
C ILE A 141 -13.72 -10.48 12.16
N LYS A 142 -13.81 -11.36 11.18
CA LYS A 142 -14.74 -12.49 11.23
C LYS A 142 -14.51 -13.31 12.50
N SER A 143 -15.60 -13.74 13.16
CA SER A 143 -15.62 -14.49 14.45
C SER A 143 -14.95 -15.88 14.41
N VAL A 144 -14.23 -16.24 13.34
CA VAL A 144 -13.50 -17.50 13.22
C VAL A 144 -12.18 -17.40 13.99
N GLU A 145 -11.91 -18.35 14.87
CA GLU A 145 -10.73 -18.41 15.75
C GLU A 145 -9.40 -18.14 14.99
N LYS A 146 -9.21 -18.80 13.85
CA LYS A 146 -8.02 -18.58 12.99
C LYS A 146 -7.86 -17.14 12.50
N SER A 147 -8.98 -16.44 12.24
CA SER A 147 -8.96 -15.05 11.78
C SER A 147 -8.60 -14.10 12.91
N ARG A 148 -9.14 -14.34 14.11
CA ARG A 148 -8.85 -13.58 15.33
C ARG A 148 -7.38 -13.75 15.73
N HIS A 149 -6.93 -14.99 15.89
CA HIS A 149 -5.54 -15.29 16.25
C HIS A 149 -4.51 -14.64 15.27
N LEU A 150 -4.82 -14.61 13.97
CA LEU A 150 -3.95 -13.95 12.99
C LEU A 150 -3.90 -12.43 13.21
N ALA A 151 -5.02 -11.81 13.54
CA ALA A 151 -5.09 -10.37 13.78
C ALA A 151 -4.46 -9.99 15.12
N ASP A 152 -4.71 -10.74 16.18
CA ASP A 152 -4.12 -10.52 17.51
C ASP A 152 -2.59 -10.59 17.42
N LYS A 153 -2.07 -11.60 16.73
CA LYS A 153 -0.64 -11.72 16.46
C LYS A 153 -0.07 -10.53 15.67
N ASN A 154 -0.81 -9.99 14.72
CA ASN A 154 -0.36 -8.83 13.95
C ASN A 154 -0.38 -7.54 14.79
N LEU A 155 -1.37 -7.39 15.67
CA LEU A 155 -1.46 -6.24 16.59
C LEU A 155 -0.31 -6.21 17.60
N GLU A 156 0.19 -7.37 18.04
CA GLU A 156 1.39 -7.45 18.91
C GLU A 156 2.67 -6.92 18.22
N TYR A 157 2.72 -6.94 16.88
CA TYR A 157 3.88 -6.49 16.09
C TYR A 157 3.71 -5.10 15.49
N SER A 158 2.57 -4.45 15.66
CA SER A 158 2.25 -3.13 15.11
C SER A 158 2.56 -2.03 16.13
#